data_4220fb2a07946ed2e4dfa67eb7262d07
#
_entry.id   4220fb2a07946ed2e4dfa67eb7262d07
#
_cell.length_a   1.000
_cell.length_b   1.000
_cell.length_c   1.000
_cell.angle_alpha   90.00
_cell.angle_beta   90.00
_cell.angle_gamma   90.00
#
_symmetry.space_group_name_H-M   'P 1'
#
loop_
_entity.id
_entity.type
_entity.pdbx_description
1 polymer ?
#
loop_
_entity_poly.entity_id
_entity_poly.type
_entity_poly.pdbx_seq_one_letter_code
_entity_poly.pdbx_strand_id
1 'polypeptide(L)'
;TPIKSSAASDVYKRQGVLIRDGNNTKMNPYDLYGIETALRIKEQNGATIKTISMGPGPAKAVLEESLWMGCDEALLISDRKFGGADVVATAYTISQGIKKLGDFDLIICGKQTTDGDTAQVGAEMAEYLQIPHIAYVEKVLEIKENSIVVRAQMDKTIETYEVKFPCLITVDKGHITVSYTHLRAHETLAN
;
A
#
# COMPACT_ATOMS: atom_id res chain seq x y z
N THR A 1 -4.11 -0.73 -2.14
CA THR A 1 -4.50 -2.15 -1.99
C THR A 1 -5.40 -2.27 -0.78
N PRO A 2 -6.63 -2.81 -0.90
CA PRO A 2 -7.45 -3.00 0.27
C PRO A 2 -6.72 -3.96 1.21
N ILE A 3 -6.53 -3.51 2.43
CA ILE A 3 -5.95 -4.33 3.47
C ILE A 3 -6.99 -5.37 3.83
N LYS A 4 -6.75 -6.58 3.41
CA LYS A 4 -7.56 -7.73 3.73
C LYS A 4 -6.89 -8.48 4.86
N SER A 5 -7.67 -9.04 5.77
CA SER A 5 -7.11 -9.88 6.82
C SER A 5 -6.40 -11.08 6.19
N SER A 6 -5.12 -11.22 6.44
CA SER A 6 -4.36 -12.43 6.12
C SER A 6 -4.54 -13.49 7.21
N ALA A 7 -5.78 -13.71 7.62
CA ALA A 7 -6.03 -14.75 8.60
C ALA A 7 -5.82 -16.12 7.95
N ALA A 8 -5.05 -16.97 8.57
CA ALA A 8 -4.80 -18.33 8.16
C ALA A 8 -6.06 -19.25 8.18
N SER A 9 -7.26 -18.68 8.28
CA SER A 9 -8.53 -19.37 8.25
C SER A 9 -9.60 -18.52 7.56
N ASP A 10 -9.40 -18.26 6.27
CA ASP A 10 -10.47 -17.71 5.46
C ASP A 10 -11.55 -18.77 5.26
N VAL A 11 -12.65 -18.62 5.97
CA VAL A 11 -13.79 -19.51 5.85
C VAL A 11 -14.72 -18.98 4.76
N TYR A 12 -14.92 -19.76 3.71
CA TYR A 12 -15.86 -19.46 2.66
C TYR A 12 -17.26 -19.94 3.02
N LYS A 13 -18.27 -19.12 2.80
CA LYS A 13 -19.67 -19.58 2.81
C LYS A 13 -19.88 -20.58 1.66
N ARG A 14 -20.93 -21.42 1.77
CA ARG A 14 -21.33 -22.39 0.72
C ARG A 14 -21.48 -21.76 -0.68
N GLN A 15 -21.60 -20.43 -0.79
CA GLN A 15 -21.72 -19.67 -2.05
C GLN A 15 -20.39 -19.07 -2.53
N GLY A 16 -19.24 -19.47 -1.95
CA GLY A 16 -17.94 -18.94 -2.36
C GLY A 16 -17.61 -17.51 -1.91
N VAL A 17 -18.40 -16.95 -1.00
CA VAL A 17 -18.15 -15.61 -0.47
C VAL A 17 -17.27 -15.67 0.77
N LEU A 18 -16.18 -14.91 0.79
CA LEU A 18 -15.27 -14.81 1.93
C LEU A 18 -15.98 -14.26 3.17
N ILE A 19 -15.89 -14.98 4.29
CA ILE A 19 -16.41 -14.51 5.59
C ILE A 19 -15.31 -13.68 6.27
N ARG A 20 -15.61 -12.42 6.57
CA ARG A 20 -14.73 -11.52 7.31
C ARG A 20 -15.38 -11.23 8.65
N ASP A 21 -14.83 -11.78 9.73
CA ASP A 21 -15.36 -11.60 11.09
C ASP A 21 -14.87 -10.31 11.78
N GLY A 22 -14.01 -9.53 11.12
CA GLY A 22 -13.52 -8.22 11.60
C GLY A 22 -12.53 -8.27 12.77
N ASN A 23 -12.38 -9.41 13.44
CA ASN A 23 -11.54 -9.52 14.64
C ASN A 23 -10.04 -9.75 14.32
N ASN A 24 -9.70 -10.04 13.07
CA ASN A 24 -8.35 -10.37 12.63
C ASN A 24 -7.86 -9.48 11.48
N THR A 25 -8.27 -8.23 11.43
CA THR A 25 -7.77 -7.28 10.43
C THR A 25 -6.32 -6.96 10.73
N LYS A 26 -5.41 -7.35 9.83
CA LYS A 26 -3.98 -7.09 9.92
C LYS A 26 -3.50 -6.36 8.68
N MET A 27 -2.45 -5.58 8.83
CA MET A 27 -1.79 -4.97 7.69
C MET A 27 -1.21 -6.04 6.77
N ASN A 28 -1.45 -5.88 5.46
CA ASN A 28 -0.87 -6.76 4.47
C ASN A 28 0.67 -6.66 4.52
N PRO A 29 1.42 -7.78 4.61
CA PRO A 29 2.87 -7.74 4.69
C PRO A 29 3.56 -6.98 3.55
N TYR A 30 3.02 -7.05 2.34
CA TYR A 30 3.58 -6.30 1.21
C TYR A 30 3.36 -4.78 1.34
N ASP A 31 2.25 -4.35 1.95
CA ASP A 31 2.00 -2.92 2.20
C ASP A 31 2.88 -2.39 3.34
N LEU A 32 3.32 -3.25 4.28
CA LEU A 32 4.35 -2.88 5.27
C LEU A 32 5.67 -2.49 4.59
N TYR A 33 6.09 -3.21 3.54
CA TYR A 33 7.27 -2.80 2.75
C TYR A 33 7.03 -1.47 2.02
N GLY A 34 5.79 -1.22 1.58
CA GLY A 34 5.39 0.06 1.01
C GLY A 34 5.54 1.21 2.01
N ILE A 35 5.01 1.03 3.21
CA ILE A 35 5.11 2.04 4.29
C ILE A 35 6.58 2.27 4.67
N GLU A 36 7.37 1.22 4.87
CA GLU A 36 8.80 1.34 5.18
C GLU A 36 9.56 2.10 4.09
N THR A 37 9.25 1.84 2.81
CA THR A 37 9.82 2.57 1.69
C THR A 37 9.45 4.05 1.76
N ALA A 38 8.19 4.37 2.02
CA ALA A 38 7.73 5.74 2.16
C ALA A 38 8.38 6.47 3.35
N LEU A 39 8.53 5.80 4.49
CA LEU A 39 9.19 6.37 5.67
C LEU A 39 10.66 6.69 5.40
N ARG A 40 11.39 5.83 4.71
CA ARG A 40 12.77 6.11 4.29
C ARG A 40 12.87 7.30 3.35
N ILE A 41 11.93 7.44 2.42
CA ILE A 41 11.84 8.62 1.55
C ILE A 41 11.57 9.86 2.39
N LYS A 42 10.64 9.79 3.36
CA LYS A 42 10.35 10.89 4.27
C LYS A 42 11.57 11.32 5.07
N GLU A 43 12.32 10.37 5.63
CA GLU A 43 13.54 10.66 6.40
C GLU A 43 14.62 11.35 5.55
N GLN A 44 14.75 10.97 4.30
CA GLN A 44 15.80 11.51 3.41
C GLN A 44 15.42 12.82 2.72
N ASN A 45 14.14 12.99 2.39
CA ASN A 45 13.66 14.06 1.53
C ASN A 45 12.61 14.97 2.18
N GLY A 46 12.15 14.69 3.41
CA GLY A 46 11.11 15.47 4.08
C GLY A 46 9.71 15.30 3.49
N ALA A 47 9.43 14.16 2.85
CA ALA A 47 8.12 13.91 2.22
C ALA A 47 6.98 13.78 3.24
N THR A 48 5.77 14.17 2.83
CA THR A 48 4.53 13.90 3.57
C THR A 48 3.92 12.58 3.10
N ILE A 49 3.51 11.73 4.04
CA ILE A 49 2.96 10.41 3.74
C ILE A 49 1.47 10.37 4.08
N LYS A 50 0.64 10.07 3.09
CA LYS A 50 -0.79 9.83 3.25
C LYS A 50 -1.09 8.35 2.98
N THR A 51 -1.78 7.68 3.89
CA THR A 51 -2.18 6.29 3.70
C THR A 51 -3.65 6.19 3.35
N ILE A 52 -3.98 5.25 2.48
CA ILE A 52 -5.36 5.02 2.04
C ILE A 52 -5.67 3.53 2.03
N SER A 53 -6.85 3.17 2.50
CA SER A 53 -7.34 1.80 2.44
C SER A 53 -8.82 1.77 2.10
N MET A 54 -9.25 0.71 1.41
CA MET A 54 -10.66 0.40 1.18
C MET A 54 -11.03 -0.85 1.97
N GLY A 55 -12.00 -0.74 2.84
CA GLY A 55 -12.40 -1.87 3.66
C GLY A 55 -13.56 -1.57 4.62
N PRO A 56 -14.01 -2.59 5.37
CA PRO A 56 -15.01 -2.39 6.43
C PRO A 56 -14.46 -1.56 7.59
N GLY A 57 -15.33 -1.07 8.46
CA GLY A 57 -14.96 -0.24 9.62
C GLY A 57 -13.74 -0.71 10.42
N PRO A 58 -13.59 -2.03 10.74
CA PRO A 58 -12.41 -2.56 11.43
C PRO A 58 -11.08 -2.33 10.70
N ALA A 59 -11.07 -2.09 9.39
CA ALA A 59 -9.86 -1.74 8.65
C ALA A 59 -9.23 -0.42 9.11
N LYS A 60 -9.95 0.38 9.91
CA LYS A 60 -9.42 1.57 10.55
C LYS A 60 -8.17 1.27 11.41
N ALA A 61 -8.15 0.12 12.10
CA ALA A 61 -7.02 -0.27 12.94
C ALA A 61 -5.68 -0.32 12.17
N VAL A 62 -5.72 -0.71 10.92
CA VAL A 62 -4.51 -0.78 10.08
C VAL A 62 -4.03 0.60 9.67
N LEU A 63 -4.95 1.53 9.44
CA LEU A 63 -4.60 2.92 9.17
C LEU A 63 -4.05 3.61 10.43
N GLU A 64 -4.59 3.31 11.61
CA GLU A 64 -4.04 3.76 12.89
C GLU A 64 -2.63 3.23 13.09
N GLU A 65 -2.37 1.95 12.76
CA GLU A 65 -1.02 1.38 12.78
C GLU A 65 -0.07 2.15 11.85
N SER A 66 -0.50 2.52 10.64
CA SER A 66 0.32 3.32 9.73
C SER A 66 0.68 4.72 10.29
N LEU A 67 -0.26 5.36 10.99
CA LEU A 67 0.00 6.64 11.67
C LEU A 67 1.00 6.46 12.82
N TRP A 68 0.90 5.40 13.59
CA TRP A 68 1.87 5.09 14.65
C TRP A 68 3.28 4.79 14.10
N MET A 69 3.37 4.25 12.89
CA MET A 69 4.64 4.06 12.20
C MET A 69 5.27 5.37 11.71
N GLY A 70 4.51 6.47 11.64
CA GLY A 70 5.01 7.79 11.24
C GLY A 70 4.43 8.37 9.96
N CYS A 71 3.36 7.79 9.43
CA CYS A 71 2.59 8.41 8.36
C CYS A 71 1.82 9.62 8.90
N ASP A 72 1.54 10.61 8.04
CA ASP A 72 1.01 11.91 8.46
C ASP A 72 -0.51 11.97 8.40
N GLU A 73 -1.12 11.31 7.42
CA GLU A 73 -2.57 11.29 7.22
C GLU A 73 -3.04 9.89 6.83
N ALA A 74 -4.30 9.57 7.15
CA ALA A 74 -4.91 8.29 6.81
C ALA A 74 -6.36 8.46 6.35
N LEU A 75 -6.74 7.79 5.26
CA LEU A 75 -8.10 7.79 4.70
C LEU A 75 -8.64 6.37 4.59
N LEU A 76 -9.78 6.11 5.25
CA LEU A 76 -10.54 4.88 5.05
C LEU A 76 -11.70 5.13 4.09
N ILE A 77 -11.76 4.35 3.02
CA ILE A 77 -12.90 4.27 2.12
C ILE A 77 -13.76 3.09 2.56
N SER A 78 -14.94 3.35 3.10
CA SER A 78 -15.79 2.31 3.66
C SER A 78 -17.25 2.51 3.26
N ASP A 79 -17.83 1.48 2.64
CA ASP A 79 -19.26 1.35 2.38
C ASP A 79 -19.61 -0.14 2.30
N ARG A 80 -20.83 -0.52 2.70
CA ARG A 80 -21.33 -1.90 2.57
C ARG A 80 -21.36 -2.39 1.11
N LYS A 81 -21.53 -1.47 0.16
CA LYS A 81 -21.56 -1.75 -1.28
C LYS A 81 -20.19 -2.22 -1.82
N PHE A 82 -19.10 -1.94 -1.12
CA PHE A 82 -17.76 -2.40 -1.51
C PHE A 82 -17.49 -3.86 -1.11
N GLY A 83 -18.41 -4.49 -0.37
CA GLY A 83 -18.29 -5.91 -0.02
C GLY A 83 -18.34 -6.78 -1.26
N GLY A 84 -17.27 -7.57 -1.49
CA GLY A 84 -17.14 -8.42 -2.68
C GLY A 84 -16.68 -7.71 -3.95
N ALA A 85 -16.21 -6.46 -3.85
CA ALA A 85 -15.60 -5.76 -4.99
C ALA A 85 -14.45 -6.59 -5.59
N ASP A 86 -14.43 -6.70 -6.90
CA ASP A 86 -13.33 -7.29 -7.67
C ASP A 86 -12.13 -6.33 -7.76
N VAL A 87 -11.11 -6.74 -8.52
CA VAL A 87 -9.89 -5.96 -8.73
C VAL A 87 -10.19 -4.61 -9.38
N VAL A 88 -11.03 -4.61 -10.42
CA VAL A 88 -11.39 -3.42 -11.20
C VAL A 88 -12.13 -2.40 -10.34
N ALA A 89 -13.19 -2.83 -9.65
CA ALA A 89 -13.96 -1.97 -8.74
C ALA A 89 -13.11 -1.45 -7.58
N THR A 90 -12.20 -2.27 -7.06
CA THR A 90 -11.27 -1.89 -5.99
C THR A 90 -10.29 -0.81 -6.47
N ALA A 91 -9.63 -1.04 -7.61
CA ALA A 91 -8.67 -0.10 -8.18
C ALA A 91 -9.33 1.24 -8.53
N TYR A 92 -10.51 1.20 -9.15
CA TYR A 92 -11.28 2.40 -9.45
C TYR A 92 -11.63 3.18 -8.18
N THR A 93 -12.18 2.51 -7.17
CA THR A 93 -12.61 3.16 -5.93
C THR A 93 -11.44 3.82 -5.19
N ILE A 94 -10.30 3.12 -5.08
CA ILE A 94 -9.10 3.67 -4.43
C ILE A 94 -8.56 4.84 -5.25
N SER A 95 -8.54 4.76 -6.58
CA SER A 95 -8.08 5.87 -7.44
C SER A 95 -8.92 7.14 -7.25
N GLN A 96 -10.25 7.01 -7.05
CA GLN A 96 -11.10 8.15 -6.73
C GLN A 96 -10.80 8.72 -5.33
N GLY A 97 -10.49 7.85 -4.36
CA GLY A 97 -10.03 8.28 -3.04
C GLY A 97 -8.71 9.05 -3.10
N ILE A 98 -7.77 8.59 -3.91
CA ILE A 98 -6.48 9.29 -4.14
C ILE A 98 -6.71 10.68 -4.73
N LYS A 99 -7.55 10.81 -5.75
CA LYS A 99 -7.91 12.11 -6.33
C LYS A 99 -8.53 13.06 -5.29
N LYS A 100 -9.27 12.52 -4.33
CA LYS A 100 -9.86 13.31 -3.24
C LYS A 100 -8.84 13.74 -2.18
N LEU A 101 -7.77 12.99 -1.99
CA LEU A 101 -6.67 13.36 -1.09
C LEU A 101 -5.82 14.55 -1.61
N GLY A 102 -5.98 14.91 -2.89
CA GLY A 102 -5.28 16.00 -3.53
C GLY A 102 -4.02 15.57 -4.28
N ASP A 103 -3.11 16.51 -4.50
CA ASP A 103 -1.91 16.30 -5.28
C ASP A 103 -0.95 15.31 -4.61
N PHE A 104 -0.24 14.57 -5.42
CA PHE A 104 0.77 13.60 -5.01
C PHE A 104 1.85 13.48 -6.10
N ASP A 105 3.05 13.11 -5.68
CA ASP A 105 4.17 12.83 -6.59
C ASP A 105 4.35 11.33 -6.79
N LEU A 106 4.18 10.54 -5.72
CA LEU A 106 4.46 9.11 -5.74
C LEU A 106 3.36 8.33 -5.01
N ILE A 107 2.88 7.27 -5.65
CA ILE A 107 2.03 6.26 -5.02
C ILE A 107 2.88 5.01 -4.81
N ILE A 108 2.88 4.50 -3.58
CA ILE A 108 3.56 3.27 -3.22
C ILE A 108 2.51 2.27 -2.71
N CYS A 109 2.49 1.08 -3.27
CA CYS A 109 1.67 -0.01 -2.78
C CYS A 109 2.46 -1.32 -2.75
N GLY A 110 2.02 -2.24 -1.91
CA GLY A 110 2.55 -3.59 -1.92
C GLY A 110 2.30 -4.26 -3.27
N LYS A 111 3.18 -5.18 -3.65
CA LYS A 111 3.07 -5.96 -4.87
C LYS A 111 1.70 -6.62 -5.03
N GLN A 112 1.17 -7.18 -3.96
CA GLN A 112 -0.06 -7.96 -3.94
C GLN A 112 -0.64 -8.05 -2.53
N THR A 113 -1.83 -8.62 -2.41
CA THR A 113 -2.41 -9.02 -1.12
C THR A 113 -2.23 -10.51 -0.91
N THR A 114 -2.11 -10.95 0.34
CA THR A 114 -1.94 -12.36 0.69
C THR A 114 -3.21 -13.20 0.52
N ASP A 115 -4.37 -12.56 0.40
CA ASP A 115 -5.67 -13.22 0.25
C ASP A 115 -6.23 -13.18 -1.18
N GLY A 116 -5.92 -12.16 -1.96
CA GLY A 116 -6.41 -12.02 -3.34
C GLY A 116 -5.37 -12.41 -4.39
N ASP A 117 -4.10 -12.25 -4.06
CA ASP A 117 -2.91 -12.67 -4.80
C ASP A 117 -2.88 -12.31 -6.31
N THR A 118 -3.65 -11.29 -6.71
CA THR A 118 -3.79 -10.94 -8.13
C THR A 118 -2.64 -10.08 -8.66
N ALA A 119 -1.96 -9.33 -7.80
CA ALA A 119 -0.90 -8.37 -8.15
C ALA A 119 -1.29 -7.31 -9.20
N GLN A 120 -2.58 -7.02 -9.38
CA GLN A 120 -3.11 -6.18 -10.47
C GLN A 120 -3.57 -4.80 -10.01
N VAL A 121 -4.03 -4.67 -8.74
CA VAL A 121 -4.67 -3.43 -8.24
C VAL A 121 -3.78 -2.20 -8.42
N GLY A 122 -2.47 -2.32 -8.17
CA GLY A 122 -1.53 -1.19 -8.35
C GLY A 122 -1.46 -0.70 -9.79
N ALA A 123 -1.29 -1.63 -10.75
CA ALA A 123 -1.25 -1.30 -12.18
C ALA A 123 -2.56 -0.68 -12.67
N GLU A 124 -3.70 -1.24 -12.26
CA GLU A 124 -5.02 -0.71 -12.64
C GLU A 124 -5.29 0.68 -12.01
N MET A 125 -4.83 0.94 -10.78
CA MET A 125 -4.91 2.28 -10.19
C MET A 125 -4.11 3.29 -11.01
N ALA A 126 -2.91 2.93 -11.45
CA ALA A 126 -2.09 3.81 -12.28
C ALA A 126 -2.77 4.15 -13.61
N GLU A 127 -3.43 3.17 -14.25
CA GLU A 127 -4.22 3.38 -15.45
C GLU A 127 -5.39 4.35 -15.21
N TYR A 128 -6.17 4.15 -14.14
CA TYR A 128 -7.27 5.09 -13.79
C TYR A 128 -6.78 6.50 -13.42
N LEU A 129 -5.56 6.63 -12.94
CA LEU A 129 -4.93 7.91 -12.64
C LEU A 129 -4.17 8.50 -13.83
N GLN A 130 -4.00 7.74 -14.92
CA GLN A 130 -3.24 8.10 -16.12
C GLN A 130 -1.78 8.48 -15.79
N ILE A 131 -1.15 7.70 -14.92
CA ILE A 131 0.25 7.88 -14.51
C ILE A 131 1.08 6.63 -14.85
N PRO A 132 2.37 6.78 -15.12
CA PRO A 132 3.26 5.63 -15.30
C PRO A 132 3.37 4.80 -14.03
N HIS A 133 3.62 3.49 -14.19
CA HIS A 133 3.89 2.62 -13.05
C HIS A 133 5.07 1.70 -13.31
N ILE A 134 5.78 1.33 -12.23
CA ILE A 134 6.83 0.31 -12.23
C ILE A 134 6.45 -0.75 -11.19
N ALA A 135 6.34 -1.99 -11.64
CA ALA A 135 6.03 -3.13 -10.77
C ALA A 135 7.31 -3.78 -10.20
N TYR A 136 7.14 -4.53 -9.11
CA TYR A 136 8.17 -5.38 -8.51
C TYR A 136 9.44 -4.63 -8.08
N VAL A 137 9.29 -3.42 -7.60
CA VAL A 137 10.40 -2.61 -7.10
C VAL A 137 10.95 -3.24 -5.82
N GLU A 138 12.24 -3.55 -5.83
CA GLU A 138 12.96 -4.05 -4.65
C GLU A 138 13.73 -2.96 -3.90
N LYS A 139 14.09 -1.87 -4.61
CA LYS A 139 14.86 -0.77 -4.02
C LYS A 139 14.63 0.56 -4.75
N VAL A 140 14.44 1.62 -3.99
CA VAL A 140 14.57 3.00 -4.46
C VAL A 140 16.04 3.34 -4.39
N LEU A 141 16.61 3.76 -5.53
CA LEU A 141 18.02 4.11 -5.65
C LEU A 141 18.25 5.60 -5.45
N GLU A 142 17.39 6.44 -6.02
CA GLU A 142 17.54 7.89 -5.99
C GLU A 142 16.17 8.56 -6.14
N ILE A 143 15.95 9.65 -5.41
CA ILE A 143 14.85 10.59 -5.60
C ILE A 143 15.44 11.87 -6.19
N LYS A 144 14.99 12.25 -7.37
CA LYS A 144 15.33 13.51 -8.05
C LYS A 144 14.19 14.51 -7.92
N GLU A 145 14.41 15.73 -8.37
CA GLU A 145 13.39 16.79 -8.31
C GLU A 145 12.08 16.42 -9.03
N ASN A 146 12.18 15.75 -10.19
CA ASN A 146 11.02 15.44 -11.05
C ASN A 146 10.91 13.96 -11.41
N SER A 147 11.69 13.08 -10.78
CA SER A 147 11.71 11.66 -11.09
C SER A 147 12.23 10.81 -9.93
N ILE A 148 12.00 9.52 -10.03
CA ILE A 148 12.53 8.50 -9.12
C ILE A 148 13.30 7.46 -9.92
N VAL A 149 14.44 7.03 -9.40
CA VAL A 149 15.22 5.92 -9.94
C VAL A 149 15.00 4.70 -9.05
N VAL A 150 14.53 3.62 -9.62
CA VAL A 150 14.19 2.39 -8.91
C VAL A 150 14.84 1.17 -9.55
N ARG A 151 15.12 0.17 -8.74
CA ARG A 151 15.53 -1.15 -9.17
C ARG A 151 14.38 -2.12 -9.00
N ALA A 152 13.99 -2.80 -10.07
CA ALA A 152 12.92 -3.78 -10.09
C ALA A 152 13.45 -5.18 -10.40
N GLN A 153 12.91 -6.18 -9.70
CA GLN A 153 13.21 -7.58 -9.91
C GLN A 153 12.19 -8.18 -10.86
N MET A 154 12.63 -8.44 -12.09
CA MET A 154 11.84 -9.19 -13.07
C MET A 154 12.14 -10.68 -12.97
N ASP A 155 11.40 -11.52 -13.71
CA ASP A 155 11.52 -12.98 -13.63
C ASP A 155 12.96 -13.49 -13.84
N LYS A 156 13.71 -12.86 -14.74
CA LYS A 156 15.07 -13.29 -15.12
C LYS A 156 16.11 -12.19 -15.05
N THR A 157 15.73 -10.95 -14.82
CA THR A 157 16.61 -9.79 -14.86
C THR A 157 16.34 -8.86 -13.68
N ILE A 158 17.37 -8.12 -13.31
CA ILE A 158 17.26 -6.96 -12.45
C ILE A 158 17.39 -5.73 -13.35
N GLU A 159 16.39 -4.88 -13.32
CA GLU A 159 16.34 -3.72 -14.21
C GLU A 159 16.29 -2.41 -13.39
N THR A 160 16.91 -1.38 -13.92
CA THR A 160 16.86 -0.05 -13.32
C THR A 160 16.05 0.87 -14.21
N TYR A 161 15.06 1.53 -13.60
CA TYR A 161 14.17 2.46 -14.28
C TYR A 161 14.26 3.84 -13.67
N GLU A 162 14.22 4.85 -14.52
CA GLU A 162 13.91 6.21 -14.12
C GLU A 162 12.52 6.57 -14.61
N VAL A 163 11.64 7.01 -13.71
CA VAL A 163 10.26 7.37 -14.02
C VAL A 163 9.94 8.75 -13.47
N LYS A 164 9.26 9.57 -14.28
CA LYS A 164 8.85 10.93 -13.91
C LYS A 164 7.65 10.92 -12.96
N PHE A 165 7.61 11.86 -12.06
CA PHE A 165 6.44 12.15 -11.22
C PHE A 165 5.30 12.83 -12.02
N PRO A 166 4.02 12.61 -11.65
CA PRO A 166 3.57 11.62 -10.67
C PRO A 166 3.66 10.20 -11.23
N CYS A 167 3.97 9.24 -10.38
CA CYS A 167 4.05 7.84 -10.77
C CYS A 167 3.60 6.89 -9.66
N LEU A 168 3.43 5.61 -9.99
CA LEU A 168 3.11 4.56 -9.05
C LEU A 168 4.19 3.48 -9.10
N ILE A 169 4.61 3.00 -7.92
CA ILE A 169 5.47 1.82 -7.79
C ILE A 169 4.79 0.75 -6.94
N THR A 170 4.95 -0.51 -7.33
CA THR A 170 4.60 -1.62 -6.44
C THR A 170 5.88 -2.24 -5.88
N VAL A 171 5.92 -2.42 -4.56
CA VAL A 171 7.10 -2.92 -3.87
C VAL A 171 6.95 -4.37 -3.45
N ASP A 172 8.03 -5.12 -3.55
CA ASP A 172 8.15 -6.49 -3.07
C ASP A 172 9.05 -6.51 -1.82
N LYS A 173 9.18 -7.67 -1.22
CA LYS A 173 9.97 -7.92 -0.02
C LYS A 173 11.40 -7.39 -0.10
N GLY A 174 12.06 -7.46 -1.26
CA GLY A 174 13.40 -6.95 -1.52
C GLY A 174 14.40 -7.12 -0.36
N HIS A 175 15.33 -6.21 -0.22
CA HIS A 175 16.24 -6.09 0.93
C HIS A 175 15.72 -5.12 2.01
N ILE A 176 14.42 -4.79 1.99
CA ILE A 176 13.82 -3.88 2.95
C ILE A 176 13.48 -4.66 4.22
N THR A 177 14.21 -4.40 5.28
CA THR A 177 13.85 -4.87 6.62
C THR A 177 12.83 -3.88 7.18
N VAL A 178 11.63 -4.36 7.49
CA VAL A 178 10.63 -3.53 8.17
C VAL A 178 11.15 -3.24 9.58
N SER A 179 11.38 -1.97 9.85
CA SER A 179 11.88 -1.51 11.14
C SER A 179 10.69 -1.11 12.03
N TYR A 180 10.35 -1.95 12.99
CA TYR A 180 9.38 -1.60 14.03
C TYR A 180 9.95 -0.62 15.08
N THR A 181 11.09 0.00 14.84
CA THR A 181 11.72 0.95 15.78
C THR A 181 10.85 2.18 15.99
N HIS A 182 10.05 2.58 15.02
CA HIS A 182 9.11 3.70 15.16
C HIS A 182 7.96 3.38 16.14
N LEU A 183 7.52 2.13 16.22
CA LEU A 183 6.49 1.71 17.20
C LEU A 183 7.01 1.81 18.66
N ARG A 184 8.27 1.51 18.91
CA ARG A 184 8.87 1.61 20.26
C ARG A 184 9.01 3.04 20.75
N ALA A 185 9.20 4.02 19.87
CA ALA A 185 9.34 5.42 20.25
C ALA A 185 8.03 6.00 20.84
N HIS A 186 6.88 5.50 20.44
CA HIS A 186 5.59 5.94 20.97
C HIS A 186 5.18 5.21 22.27
N GLU A 187 5.60 3.97 22.47
CA GLU A 187 5.35 3.26 23.73
C GLU A 187 6.11 3.87 24.92
N THR A 188 7.26 4.48 24.68
CA THR A 188 8.07 5.13 25.74
C THR A 188 7.56 6.53 26.13
N LEU A 189 6.66 7.13 25.36
CA LEU A 189 6.03 8.42 25.67
C LEU A 189 4.67 8.28 26.38
N ALA A 190 4.14 7.06 26.51
CA ALA A 190 2.84 6.77 27.14
C ALA A 190 2.94 6.22 28.57
N ASN A 191 4.14 6.20 29.19
CA ASN A 191 4.36 5.84 30.60
C ASN A 191 4.90 7.01 31.41
#